data_7a76189340595850e4cad1a7484ce877
#
_entry.id   7a76189340595850e4cad1a7484ce877
#
_cell.length_a   1.000
_cell.length_b   1.000
_cell.length_c   1.000
_cell.angle_alpha   90.00
_cell.angle_beta   90.00
_cell.angle_gamma   90.00
#
_symmetry.space_group_name_H-M   'P 1'
#
loop_
_entity.id
_entity.type
_entity.pdbx_description
1 polymer ?
#
loop_
_entity_poly.entity_id
_entity_poly.type
_entity_poly.pdbx_seq_one_letter_code
_entity_poly.pdbx_strand_id
1 'polypeptide(L)'
;MLKKLTNKKGFTLMEMLIVGAIIAVLVAIAIPTFNGALNKARVATDAANIRAAYAEASVEYLNGIANGTAEPTVADKTVETTGTTDAKIKIAGKDYEWKSGKTATISVNKATGEVTISGLDKT
;
A
#
# COMPACT_ATOMS: atom_id res chain seq x y z
N MET A 1 30.18 -21.16 -42.29
CA MET A 1 28.95 -20.40 -42.27
C MET A 1 28.61 -19.91 -40.91
N LEU A 2 28.37 -20.78 -39.96
CA LEU A 2 28.10 -20.35 -38.58
C LEU A 2 29.24 -19.55 -37.98
N LYS A 3 30.48 -19.91 -38.27
CA LYS A 3 31.64 -19.16 -37.83
C LYS A 3 31.64 -17.72 -38.32
N LYS A 4 31.29 -17.50 -39.56
CA LYS A 4 31.22 -16.16 -40.13
C LYS A 4 30.16 -15.32 -39.48
N LEU A 5 29.01 -15.88 -39.25
CA LEU A 5 27.90 -15.16 -38.60
C LEU A 5 28.25 -14.77 -37.18
N THR A 6 28.84 -15.67 -36.42
CA THR A 6 29.22 -15.37 -35.04
C THR A 6 30.34 -14.34 -34.96
N ASN A 7 31.36 -14.44 -35.84
CA ASN A 7 32.46 -13.50 -35.85
C ASN A 7 32.04 -12.10 -36.28
N LYS A 8 31.17 -11.98 -37.27
CA LYS A 8 30.71 -10.69 -37.78
C LYS A 8 29.86 -9.95 -36.79
N LYS A 9 29.07 -10.64 -36.03
CA LYS A 9 28.19 -10.06 -35.04
C LYS A 9 28.86 -9.84 -33.70
N GLY A 10 30.07 -10.33 -33.52
CA GLY A 10 30.79 -10.20 -32.26
C GLY A 10 30.31 -11.10 -31.12
N PHE A 11 29.20 -11.83 -31.32
CA PHE A 11 28.67 -12.70 -30.30
C PHE A 11 28.66 -14.15 -30.75
N THR A 12 29.11 -15.03 -29.89
CA THR A 12 29.03 -16.48 -30.11
C THR A 12 27.75 -17.02 -29.45
N LEU A 13 27.35 -18.21 -29.84
CA LEU A 13 26.25 -18.92 -29.22
C LEU A 13 26.50 -19.14 -27.72
N MET A 14 27.74 -19.48 -27.36
CA MET A 14 28.11 -19.67 -25.94
C MET A 14 27.99 -18.41 -25.14
N GLU A 15 28.39 -17.27 -25.68
CA GLU A 15 28.23 -15.98 -25.02
C GLU A 15 26.76 -15.67 -24.72
N MET A 16 25.88 -15.90 -25.66
CA MET A 16 24.44 -15.72 -25.48
C MET A 16 23.87 -16.67 -24.43
N LEU A 17 24.32 -17.92 -24.42
CA LEU A 17 23.89 -18.91 -23.41
C LEU A 17 24.32 -18.51 -22.01
N ILE A 18 25.56 -18.06 -21.86
CA ILE A 18 26.08 -17.62 -20.55
C ILE A 18 25.31 -16.42 -20.05
N VAL A 19 25.06 -15.42 -20.88
CA VAL A 19 24.29 -14.23 -20.53
C VAL A 19 22.87 -14.61 -20.13
N GLY A 20 22.22 -15.46 -20.90
CA GLY A 20 20.87 -15.94 -20.58
C GLY A 20 20.82 -16.69 -19.27
N ALA A 21 21.82 -17.54 -18.99
CA ALA A 21 21.89 -18.28 -17.72
C ALA A 21 22.07 -17.33 -16.52
N ILE A 22 22.91 -16.31 -16.65
CA ILE A 22 23.14 -15.33 -15.59
C ILE A 22 21.84 -14.54 -15.32
N ILE A 23 21.19 -14.08 -16.36
CA ILE A 23 19.91 -13.35 -16.22
C ILE A 23 18.86 -14.23 -15.55
N ALA A 24 18.76 -15.49 -15.93
CA ALA A 24 17.80 -16.42 -15.35
C ALA A 24 18.00 -16.58 -13.83
N VAL A 25 19.24 -16.70 -13.37
CA VAL A 25 19.56 -16.80 -11.95
C VAL A 25 19.21 -15.50 -11.21
N LEU A 26 19.58 -14.36 -11.79
CA LEU A 26 19.28 -13.06 -11.18
C LEU A 26 17.78 -12.82 -11.04
N VAL A 27 17.02 -13.14 -12.06
CA VAL A 27 15.56 -13.02 -12.05
C VAL A 27 14.94 -13.95 -11.01
N ALA A 28 15.44 -15.18 -10.91
CA ALA A 28 14.93 -16.15 -9.94
C ALA A 28 15.08 -15.67 -8.49
N ILE A 29 16.14 -14.91 -8.20
CA ILE A 29 16.36 -14.34 -6.87
C ILE A 29 15.58 -13.04 -6.70
N ALA A 30 15.53 -12.20 -7.73
CA ALA A 30 14.96 -10.87 -7.66
C ALA A 30 13.44 -10.88 -7.47
N ILE A 31 12.72 -11.76 -8.14
CA ILE A 31 11.24 -11.79 -8.10
C ILE A 31 10.68 -12.00 -6.69
N PRO A 32 11.04 -13.05 -5.95
CA PRO A 32 10.51 -13.23 -4.60
C PRO A 32 10.91 -12.11 -3.64
N THR A 33 12.14 -11.59 -3.76
CA THR A 33 12.62 -10.48 -2.94
C THR A 33 11.85 -9.20 -3.25
N PHE A 34 11.61 -8.92 -4.52
CA PHE A 34 10.86 -7.75 -4.96
C PHE A 34 9.40 -7.80 -4.48
N ASN A 35 8.76 -8.96 -4.56
CA ASN A 35 7.38 -9.12 -4.10
C ASN A 35 7.24 -8.83 -2.61
N GLY A 36 8.19 -9.28 -1.79
CA GLY A 36 8.21 -8.97 -0.36
C GLY A 36 8.35 -7.47 -0.10
N ALA A 37 9.28 -6.81 -0.78
CA ALA A 37 9.50 -5.38 -0.66
C ALA A 37 8.30 -4.57 -1.15
N LEU A 38 7.71 -4.97 -2.27
CA LEU A 38 6.51 -4.34 -2.82
C LEU A 38 5.33 -4.43 -1.86
N ASN A 39 5.14 -5.59 -1.23
CA ASN A 39 4.07 -5.76 -0.27
C ASN A 39 4.26 -4.89 0.98
N LYS A 40 5.47 -4.78 1.49
CA LYS A 40 5.79 -3.86 2.59
C LYS A 40 5.48 -2.41 2.22
N ALA A 41 5.81 -2.01 1.00
CA ALA A 41 5.51 -0.68 0.49
C ALA A 41 3.99 -0.44 0.39
N ARG A 42 3.23 -1.42 -0.06
CA ARG A 42 1.77 -1.35 -0.11
C ARG A 42 1.16 -1.19 1.27
N VAL A 43 1.60 -1.98 2.23
CA VAL A 43 1.14 -1.88 3.62
C VAL A 43 1.45 -0.51 4.21
N ALA A 44 2.64 0.03 3.97
CA ALA A 44 3.00 1.37 4.41
C ALA A 44 2.13 2.46 3.76
N THR A 45 1.82 2.30 2.48
CA THR A 45 0.92 3.20 1.76
C THR A 45 -0.51 3.11 2.30
N ASP A 46 -1.00 1.91 2.55
CA ASP A 46 -2.32 1.70 3.15
C ASP A 46 -2.42 2.40 4.51
N ALA A 47 -1.41 2.24 5.35
CA ALA A 47 -1.34 2.89 6.66
C ALA A 47 -1.33 4.42 6.54
N ALA A 48 -0.56 4.96 5.60
CA ALA A 48 -0.49 6.40 5.34
C ALA A 48 -1.83 6.94 4.83
N ASN A 49 -2.49 6.23 3.94
CA ASN A 49 -3.79 6.60 3.41
C ASN A 49 -4.87 6.60 4.49
N ILE A 50 -4.87 5.62 5.37
CA ILE A 50 -5.81 5.54 6.48
C ILE A 50 -5.60 6.71 7.45
N ARG A 51 -4.34 7.02 7.79
CA ARG A 51 -4.02 8.18 8.65
C ARG A 51 -4.42 9.49 7.99
N ALA A 52 -4.19 9.63 6.69
CA ALA A 52 -4.57 10.83 5.94
C ALA A 52 -6.10 11.02 5.94
N ALA A 53 -6.85 9.97 5.71
CA ALA A 53 -8.31 10.00 5.74
C ALA A 53 -8.84 10.34 7.14
N TYR A 54 -8.22 9.79 8.18
CA TYR A 54 -8.53 10.12 9.57
C TYR A 54 -8.32 11.60 9.86
N ALA A 55 -7.16 12.13 9.48
CA ALA A 55 -6.84 13.55 9.69
C ALA A 55 -7.77 14.46 8.89
N GLU A 56 -8.06 14.11 7.65
CA GLU A 56 -8.98 14.86 6.80
C GLU A 56 -10.39 14.91 7.39
N ALA A 57 -10.89 13.79 7.87
CA ALA A 57 -12.21 13.72 8.52
C ALA A 57 -12.26 14.60 9.80
N SER A 58 -11.18 14.57 10.59
CA SER A 58 -11.06 15.39 11.79
C SER A 58 -11.05 16.87 11.48
N VAL A 59 -10.30 17.29 10.49
CA VAL A 59 -10.23 18.70 10.05
C VAL A 59 -11.56 19.17 9.49
N GLU A 60 -12.22 18.36 8.72
CA GLU A 60 -13.54 18.69 8.16
C GLU A 60 -14.57 18.91 9.25
N TYR A 61 -14.58 18.07 10.29
CA TYR A 61 -15.42 18.25 11.45
C TYR A 61 -15.13 19.56 12.20
N LEU A 62 -13.85 19.82 12.46
CA LEU A 62 -13.42 21.05 13.15
C LEU A 62 -13.78 22.31 12.37
N ASN A 63 -13.65 22.27 11.05
CA ASN A 63 -14.07 23.37 10.18
C ASN A 63 -15.58 23.61 10.26
N GLY A 64 -16.36 22.55 10.32
CA GLY A 64 -17.81 22.65 10.52
C GLY A 64 -18.16 23.36 11.83
N ILE A 65 -17.50 22.98 12.93
CA ILE A 65 -17.67 23.67 14.25
C ILE A 65 -17.23 25.13 14.14
N ALA A 66 -16.07 25.39 13.53
CA ALA A 66 -15.56 26.75 13.38
C ALA A 66 -16.50 27.66 12.57
N ASN A 67 -17.26 27.08 11.65
CA ASN A 67 -18.24 27.80 10.84
C ASN A 67 -19.62 27.92 11.53
N GLY A 68 -19.71 27.50 12.78
CA GLY A 68 -20.93 27.67 13.61
C GLY A 68 -21.92 26.51 13.51
N THR A 69 -21.54 25.38 12.90
CA THR A 69 -22.39 24.19 12.87
C THR A 69 -22.23 23.41 14.17
N ALA A 70 -23.27 23.26 14.95
CA ALA A 70 -23.20 22.57 16.24
C ALA A 70 -22.85 21.07 16.10
N GLU A 71 -23.40 20.43 15.09
CA GLU A 71 -23.16 19.02 14.81
C GLU A 71 -22.80 18.85 13.32
N PRO A 72 -21.53 19.11 12.93
CA PRO A 72 -21.12 18.97 11.54
C PRO A 72 -21.24 17.51 11.07
N THR A 73 -21.80 17.32 9.90
CA THR A 73 -21.85 16.02 9.26
C THR A 73 -20.68 15.89 8.30
N VAL A 74 -19.82 14.94 8.56
CA VAL A 74 -18.69 14.60 7.68
C VAL A 74 -19.04 13.31 6.96
N ALA A 75 -18.89 13.32 5.65
CA ALA A 75 -19.13 12.11 4.85
C ALA A 75 -18.08 11.03 5.19
N ASP A 76 -18.52 9.79 5.23
CA ASP A 76 -17.62 8.67 5.45
C ASP A 76 -16.53 8.62 4.35
N LYS A 77 -15.32 8.37 4.76
CA LYS A 77 -14.19 8.22 3.85
C LYS A 77 -13.76 6.76 3.83
N THR A 78 -13.49 6.24 2.65
CA THR A 78 -13.09 4.86 2.46
C THR A 78 -11.67 4.77 1.93
N VAL A 79 -10.92 3.80 2.44
CA VAL A 79 -9.56 3.49 1.99
C VAL A 79 -9.47 1.99 1.74
N GLU A 80 -9.18 1.62 0.51
CA GLU A 80 -8.96 0.22 0.17
C GLU A 80 -7.52 -0.18 0.50
N THR A 81 -7.36 -1.32 1.15
CA THR A 81 -6.04 -1.85 1.46
C THR A 81 -5.54 -2.76 0.34
N THR A 82 -4.32 -2.54 -0.09
CA THR A 82 -3.70 -3.23 -1.21
C THR A 82 -2.59 -4.20 -0.81
N GLY A 83 -2.12 -4.11 0.43
CA GLY A 83 -1.13 -5.03 0.97
C GLY A 83 -1.67 -6.45 1.09
N THR A 84 -0.81 -7.44 0.93
CA THR A 84 -1.18 -8.85 0.95
C THR A 84 -0.85 -9.55 2.26
N THR A 85 -0.20 -8.88 3.19
CA THR A 85 0.10 -9.39 4.54
C THR A 85 -0.67 -8.64 5.60
N ASP A 86 -0.79 -9.24 6.76
CA ASP A 86 -1.40 -8.61 7.91
C ASP A 86 -0.63 -7.34 8.28
N ALA A 87 -1.33 -6.31 8.64
CA ALA A 87 -0.77 -5.01 8.98
C ALA A 87 -1.38 -4.46 10.25
N LYS A 88 -0.59 -3.66 10.95
CA LYS A 88 -1.01 -2.98 12.18
C LYS A 88 -0.66 -1.51 12.12
N ILE A 89 -1.56 -0.67 12.58
CA ILE A 89 -1.25 0.74 12.80
C ILE A 89 -1.89 1.23 14.09
N LYS A 90 -1.29 2.25 14.66
CA LYS A 90 -1.87 2.95 15.81
C LYS A 90 -2.32 4.34 15.38
N ILE A 91 -3.57 4.65 15.62
CA ILE A 91 -4.16 5.95 15.33
C ILE A 91 -4.93 6.42 16.56
N ALA A 92 -4.62 7.61 17.02
CA ALA A 92 -5.28 8.21 18.22
C ALA A 92 -5.29 7.27 19.43
N GLY A 93 -4.20 6.53 19.66
CA GLY A 93 -4.06 5.61 20.78
C GLY A 93 -4.75 4.26 20.62
N LYS A 94 -5.47 4.03 19.54
CA LYS A 94 -6.12 2.74 19.25
C LYS A 94 -5.33 1.96 18.22
N ASP A 95 -5.24 0.66 18.41
CA ASP A 95 -4.57 -0.25 17.47
C ASP A 95 -5.58 -0.81 16.48
N TYR A 96 -5.19 -0.84 15.22
CA TYR A 96 -5.98 -1.41 14.13
C TYR A 96 -5.13 -2.43 13.39
N GLU A 97 -5.72 -3.57 13.12
CA GLU A 97 -5.12 -4.64 12.32
C GLU A 97 -6.00 -4.93 11.13
N TRP A 98 -5.40 -5.30 10.02
CA TRP A 98 -6.17 -5.75 8.87
C TRP A 98 -5.41 -6.79 8.07
N LYS A 99 -6.16 -7.62 7.39
CA LYS A 99 -5.69 -8.52 6.37
C LYS A 99 -5.89 -7.90 5.00
N SER A 100 -5.24 -8.49 4.03
CA SER A 100 -5.31 -8.05 2.63
C SER A 100 -6.77 -7.93 2.14
N GLY A 101 -7.01 -6.94 1.30
CA GLY A 101 -8.30 -6.76 0.64
C GLY A 101 -9.43 -6.21 1.51
N LYS A 102 -9.10 -5.56 2.62
CA LYS A 102 -10.09 -4.89 3.46
C LYS A 102 -10.28 -3.44 3.05
N THR A 103 -11.46 -2.92 3.29
CA THR A 103 -11.75 -1.49 3.10
C THR A 103 -11.95 -0.85 4.47
N ALA A 104 -11.12 0.13 4.79
CA ALA A 104 -11.29 0.94 5.98
C ALA A 104 -12.35 2.01 5.72
N THR A 105 -13.31 2.14 6.60
CA THR A 105 -14.30 3.22 6.55
C THR A 105 -14.09 4.13 7.76
N ILE A 106 -13.81 5.38 7.49
CA ILE A 106 -13.57 6.41 8.51
C ILE A 106 -14.85 7.23 8.64
N SER A 107 -15.44 7.19 9.83
CA SER A 107 -16.70 7.87 10.15
C SER A 107 -16.49 8.82 11.32
N VAL A 108 -17.20 9.93 11.32
CA VAL A 108 -17.15 10.91 12.41
C VAL A 108 -18.50 10.99 13.12
N ASN A 109 -18.49 10.86 14.44
CA ASN A 109 -19.68 11.08 15.23
C ASN A 109 -19.98 12.59 15.28
N LYS A 110 -21.08 13.00 14.70
CA LYS A 110 -21.44 14.42 14.57
C LYS A 110 -21.66 15.12 15.91
N ALA A 111 -22.06 14.40 16.94
CA ALA A 111 -22.31 14.99 18.27
C ALA A 111 -21.03 15.15 19.09
N THR A 112 -20.08 14.19 18.98
CA THR A 112 -18.87 14.17 19.80
C THR A 112 -17.61 14.53 19.04
N GLY A 113 -17.62 14.44 17.72
CA GLY A 113 -16.44 14.61 16.88
C GLY A 113 -15.49 13.41 16.92
N GLU A 114 -15.88 12.33 17.58
CA GLU A 114 -15.06 11.12 17.62
C GLU A 114 -14.97 10.50 16.24
N VAL A 115 -13.76 10.27 15.80
CA VAL A 115 -13.47 9.59 14.52
C VAL A 115 -13.27 8.11 14.79
N THR A 116 -14.02 7.28 14.08
CA THR A 116 -13.92 5.82 14.18
C THR A 116 -13.52 5.22 12.85
N ILE A 117 -12.78 4.12 12.91
CA ILE A 117 -12.38 3.35 11.75
C ILE A 117 -13.03 1.98 11.86
N SER A 118 -13.76 1.60 10.83
CA SER A 118 -14.42 0.29 10.72
C SER A 118 -13.99 -0.42 9.45
N GLY A 119 -14.40 -1.68 9.30
CA GLY A 119 -14.07 -2.48 8.13
C GLY A 119 -12.70 -3.17 8.19
N LEU A 120 -11.86 -2.82 9.18
CA LEU A 120 -10.61 -3.51 9.48
C LEU A 120 -10.84 -4.57 10.56
N ASP A 121 -9.96 -5.56 10.61
CA ASP A 121 -9.99 -6.52 11.70
C ASP A 121 -9.51 -5.82 12.98
N LYS A 122 -10.16 -6.11 14.10
CA LYS A 122 -9.73 -5.58 15.40
C LYS A 122 -8.78 -6.53 16.08
N THR A 123 -7.87 -5.96 16.75
CA THR A 123 -7.12 -6.66 17.79
C THR A 123 -7.91 -6.73 19.06
#